data_9e9e67e5f21d1f0696d5c0c07b07355d
#
_entry.id   9e9e67e5f21d1f0696d5c0c07b07355d
#
_cell.length_a   1.000
_cell.length_b   1.000
_cell.length_c   1.000
_cell.angle_alpha   90.00
_cell.angle_beta   90.00
_cell.angle_gamma   90.00
#
_symmetry.space_group_name_H-M   'P 1'
#
loop_
_entity.id
_entity.type
_entity.pdbx_description
1 polymer ?
#
loop_
_entity_poly.entity_id
_entity_poly.type
_entity_poly.pdbx_seq_one_letter_code
_entity_poly.pdbx_strand_id
1 'polypeptide(L)'
;MCLEPISLVVFGSLVFFFGLVKYFKRGERQRTRGILQSEYKDKYYYSKEKGEEMGEVANVNEIPVKIRNHKYPAKEHNLRVKDLLLNRNPKLSKISTAFFIAGEELEGNKYCDTNKDFRQNRYFYHLSGVDIPASAILFNCSTDKLTLFLPNIDEEDVIWSGMPLSLDEAMRVFDIDEALYISDLGKKFKELQDFAIFTTDLDNVHDESIARSLIPSDPNFFYAMDETRAIKDWYEIESIRKACQISDKSHLAVMSALPIELNELQIQAEFEYHATRQGGRSLGYDPICCSGPACGTLHYVKNSEDIKGKHSILIDAGAEWRQYTSDITRCFPTSGKFTAEHREVYETVLDMQNQAMERIKPGAKWDDLHALTHKVLIKHFLSMGIFKKEFSEDEIFKRRASCAFYPHGLGHMLGLDVHDVGGNPNYDDPDPMFRYLRIRRPLKENMVITNEPGCYFNQFLIKEFLEKHPERLEVVDMSVLKRYMYVGGVRIEDDILVTKDGYENLTGITSDPDEIEKIVQKGLKKSRSGFHVIV
;
A
#
# COMPACT_ATOMS: atom_id res chain seq x y z
N MET A 1 25.57 48.82 -40.28
CA MET A 1 24.94 48.68 -41.60
C MET A 1 24.37 47.30 -41.67
N CYS A 2 23.21 47.02 -41.80
CA CYS A 2 21.86 47.51 -41.87
C CYS A 2 20.95 46.51 -41.15
N LEU A 3 20.11 47.05 -40.32
CA LEU A 3 18.95 46.35 -39.76
C LEU A 3 17.80 46.35 -40.77
N GLU A 4 16.93 45.36 -40.62
CA GLU A 4 15.48 45.31 -40.92
C GLU A 4 15.04 44.26 -41.95
N PRO A 5 13.75 43.81 -41.89
CA PRO A 5 12.81 43.67 -40.76
C PRO A 5 12.12 42.28 -40.72
N ILE A 6 11.84 41.76 -39.55
CA ILE A 6 10.85 40.69 -39.37
C ILE A 6 9.77 41.20 -38.39
N SER A 7 8.79 41.92 -38.95
CA SER A 7 7.57 42.25 -38.20
C SER A 7 6.38 42.43 -39.16
N LEU A 8 5.87 41.31 -39.71
CA LEU A 8 4.56 41.33 -40.39
C LEU A 8 3.86 39.96 -40.57
N VAL A 9 4.11 38.99 -39.75
CA VAL A 9 3.39 37.68 -39.88
C VAL A 9 2.55 37.33 -38.64
N VAL A 10 2.66 38.07 -37.53
CA VAL A 10 1.96 37.70 -36.29
C VAL A 10 0.54 38.28 -36.19
N PHE A 11 0.17 39.27 -36.96
CA PHE A 11 -1.18 39.92 -36.87
C PHE A 11 -2.28 39.21 -37.68
N GLY A 12 -1.92 38.33 -38.62
CA GLY A 12 -2.93 37.62 -39.43
C GLY A 12 -3.58 36.40 -38.73
N SER A 13 -2.88 35.79 -37.82
CA SER A 13 -3.34 34.54 -37.17
C SER A 13 -4.25 34.77 -35.95
N LEU A 14 -4.10 35.87 -35.24
CA LEU A 14 -4.95 36.24 -34.10
C LEU A 14 -6.36 36.67 -34.49
N VAL A 15 -6.53 37.32 -35.66
CA VAL A 15 -7.86 37.75 -36.12
C VAL A 15 -8.73 36.61 -36.59
N PHE A 16 -8.11 35.52 -37.07
CA PHE A 16 -8.86 34.31 -37.46
C PHE A 16 -9.34 33.47 -36.27
N PHE A 17 -8.61 33.46 -35.17
CA PHE A 17 -8.99 32.71 -33.96
C PHE A 17 -10.14 33.37 -33.18
N PHE A 18 -10.17 34.70 -33.10
CA PHE A 18 -11.28 35.45 -32.47
C PHE A 18 -12.58 35.41 -33.29
N GLY A 19 -12.53 35.22 -34.60
CA GLY A 19 -13.69 35.04 -35.47
C GLY A 19 -14.39 33.70 -35.28
N LEU A 20 -13.65 32.62 -35.08
CA LEU A 20 -14.19 31.29 -34.87
C LEU A 20 -14.84 31.12 -33.49
N VAL A 21 -14.27 31.68 -32.44
CA VAL A 21 -14.84 31.63 -31.08
C VAL A 21 -16.16 32.41 -30.97
N LYS A 22 -16.35 33.51 -31.73
CA LYS A 22 -17.62 34.24 -31.77
C LYS A 22 -18.71 33.52 -32.56
N TYR A 23 -18.37 32.69 -33.55
CA TYR A 23 -19.34 31.95 -34.34
C TYR A 23 -19.87 30.71 -33.56
N PHE A 24 -19.06 30.10 -32.74
CA PHE A 24 -19.49 28.96 -31.88
C PHE A 24 -20.35 29.39 -30.68
N LYS A 25 -20.20 30.63 -30.16
CA LYS A 25 -21.00 31.09 -29.01
C LYS A 25 -22.46 31.43 -29.34
N ARG A 26 -22.88 31.47 -30.60
CA ARG A 26 -24.26 31.81 -30.97
C ARG A 26 -25.16 30.60 -31.35
N GLY A 27 -24.56 29.41 -31.50
CA GLY A 27 -25.28 28.18 -31.87
C GLY A 27 -25.65 27.22 -30.72
N GLU A 28 -25.03 27.36 -29.55
CA GLU A 28 -25.10 26.36 -28.49
C GLU A 28 -26.00 26.68 -27.29
N ARG A 29 -26.64 27.85 -27.24
CA ARG A 29 -27.53 28.17 -26.10
C ARG A 29 -28.88 27.46 -26.10
N GLN A 30 -29.17 26.60 -27.04
CA GLN A 30 -30.44 25.85 -27.09
C GLN A 30 -30.32 24.31 -27.18
N ARG A 31 -29.11 23.72 -27.21
CA ARG A 31 -28.97 22.24 -27.31
C ARG A 31 -28.30 21.55 -26.11
N THR A 32 -27.81 22.27 -25.13
CA THR A 32 -27.04 21.66 -24.01
C THR A 32 -27.85 21.38 -22.74
N ARG A 33 -29.17 21.42 -22.77
CA ARG A 33 -30.02 20.97 -21.65
C ARG A 33 -30.58 19.54 -21.78
N GLY A 34 -30.23 18.79 -22.83
CA GLY A 34 -30.84 17.49 -23.14
C GLY A 34 -29.89 16.30 -23.32
N ILE A 35 -28.58 16.46 -23.24
CA ILE A 35 -27.64 15.40 -23.66
C ILE A 35 -26.75 14.84 -22.52
N LEU A 36 -26.83 15.36 -21.30
CA LEU A 36 -26.02 14.86 -20.19
C LEU A 36 -26.71 13.83 -19.27
N GLN A 37 -27.83 13.25 -19.68
CA GLN A 37 -28.53 12.24 -18.88
C GLN A 37 -28.82 10.89 -19.57
N SER A 38 -28.37 10.66 -20.79
CA SER A 38 -28.58 9.34 -21.42
C SER A 38 -27.54 9.10 -22.50
N GLU A 39 -26.40 8.51 -22.20
CA GLU A 39 -25.61 7.74 -23.17
C GLU A 39 -24.19 7.45 -22.64
N TYR A 40 -24.08 6.97 -21.38
CA TYR A 40 -23.05 5.99 -21.05
C TYR A 40 -23.74 4.65 -20.83
N LYS A 41 -24.47 4.19 -21.85
CA LYS A 41 -24.89 2.80 -22.00
C LYS A 41 -24.04 2.15 -23.06
N ASP A 42 -23.23 1.23 -22.58
CA ASP A 42 -22.70 0.05 -23.25
C ASP A 42 -22.67 0.06 -24.78
N LYS A 43 -21.50 0.32 -25.35
CA LYS A 43 -21.17 -0.20 -26.67
C LYS A 43 -19.73 -0.69 -26.70
N TYR A 44 -19.47 -1.81 -26.07
CA TYR A 44 -18.43 -2.72 -26.52
C TYR A 44 -19.13 -3.95 -27.10
N TYR A 45 -19.42 -3.91 -28.41
CA TYR A 45 -19.79 -5.08 -29.19
C TYR A 45 -18.53 -5.93 -29.37
N TYR A 46 -18.46 -7.05 -28.65
CA TYR A 46 -17.70 -8.21 -29.08
C TYR A 46 -18.67 -9.21 -29.66
N SER A 47 -18.47 -9.54 -30.95
CA SER A 47 -19.21 -10.57 -31.65
C SER A 47 -19.07 -11.91 -30.95
N LYS A 48 -20.21 -12.52 -30.57
CA LYS A 48 -20.27 -13.91 -30.18
C LYS A 48 -20.01 -14.79 -31.42
N GLU A 49 -18.76 -15.21 -31.57
CA GLU A 49 -18.47 -16.40 -32.37
C GLU A 49 -17.42 -17.26 -31.69
N LYS A 50 -17.86 -18.47 -31.31
CA LYS A 50 -17.13 -19.66 -30.84
C LYS A 50 -16.52 -19.63 -29.48
N GLY A 51 -17.22 -20.32 -28.60
CA GLY A 51 -16.89 -20.97 -27.32
C GLY A 51 -15.43 -21.25 -26.99
N GLU A 52 -14.79 -20.30 -26.39
CA GLU A 52 -13.79 -20.49 -25.35
C GLU A 52 -14.24 -19.60 -24.21
N GLU A 53 -14.33 -20.14 -22.99
CA GLU A 53 -14.59 -19.37 -21.78
C GLU A 53 -13.49 -18.31 -21.65
N MET A 54 -13.75 -17.12 -22.17
CA MET A 54 -12.97 -15.94 -21.83
C MET A 54 -13.32 -15.63 -20.39
N GLY A 55 -12.34 -15.72 -19.49
CA GLY A 55 -12.49 -15.29 -18.12
C GLY A 55 -13.12 -13.89 -18.06
N GLU A 56 -13.95 -13.65 -17.07
CA GLU A 56 -14.60 -12.36 -16.87
C GLU A 56 -13.58 -11.23 -16.96
N VAL A 57 -13.80 -10.29 -17.88
CA VAL A 57 -12.97 -9.08 -17.97
C VAL A 57 -13.19 -8.29 -16.70
N ALA A 58 -12.14 -8.07 -15.93
CA ALA A 58 -12.23 -7.31 -14.69
C ALA A 58 -12.79 -5.90 -14.97
N ASN A 59 -13.88 -5.56 -14.30
CA ASN A 59 -14.44 -4.22 -14.36
C ASN A 59 -13.65 -3.30 -13.44
N VAL A 60 -12.83 -2.42 -14.00
CA VAL A 60 -11.99 -1.47 -13.23
C VAL A 60 -12.78 -0.55 -12.29
N ASN A 61 -14.07 -0.36 -12.57
CA ASN A 61 -14.97 0.46 -11.75
C ASN A 61 -15.79 -0.39 -10.77
N GLU A 62 -15.49 -1.68 -10.64
CA GLU A 62 -16.22 -2.53 -9.72
C GLU A 62 -15.93 -2.17 -8.27
N ILE A 63 -16.91 -1.54 -7.64
CA ILE A 63 -16.89 -1.20 -6.23
C ILE A 63 -17.48 -2.37 -5.44
N PRO A 64 -16.82 -2.84 -4.36
CA PRO A 64 -17.35 -3.87 -3.49
C PRO A 64 -18.79 -3.58 -3.07
N VAL A 65 -19.66 -4.60 -3.11
CA VAL A 65 -21.11 -4.44 -2.87
C VAL A 65 -21.38 -3.77 -1.53
N LYS A 66 -20.62 -4.10 -0.51
CA LYS A 66 -20.79 -3.58 0.85
C LYS A 66 -20.59 -2.06 0.94
N ILE A 67 -19.67 -1.47 0.14
CA ILE A 67 -19.36 -0.04 0.18
C ILE A 67 -19.94 0.77 -0.98
N ARG A 68 -20.53 0.10 -1.99
CA ARG A 68 -20.97 0.71 -3.25
C ARG A 68 -21.87 1.93 -3.08
N ASN A 69 -22.77 1.90 -2.09
CA ASN A 69 -23.76 2.95 -1.86
C ASN A 69 -23.46 3.77 -0.59
N HIS A 70 -22.24 3.66 -0.08
CA HIS A 70 -21.83 4.36 1.12
C HIS A 70 -20.75 5.39 0.82
N LYS A 71 -20.80 6.51 1.49
CA LYS A 71 -19.72 7.46 1.55
C LYS A 71 -18.60 6.91 2.45
N TYR A 72 -17.38 7.37 2.22
CA TYR A 72 -16.29 7.13 3.16
C TYR A 72 -16.68 7.69 4.54
N PRO A 73 -16.52 6.96 5.66
CA PRO A 73 -17.07 7.35 6.97
C PRO A 73 -16.21 8.41 7.69
N ALA A 74 -15.93 9.53 7.02
CA ALA A 74 -15.06 10.59 7.52
C ALA A 74 -15.50 11.14 8.87
N LYS A 75 -16.80 11.37 9.06
CA LYS A 75 -17.33 11.89 10.32
C LYS A 75 -17.15 10.92 11.47
N GLU A 76 -17.35 9.63 11.25
CA GLU A 76 -17.11 8.58 12.25
C GLU A 76 -15.65 8.54 12.68
N HIS A 77 -14.71 8.66 11.73
CA HIS A 77 -13.28 8.72 12.05
C HIS A 77 -12.94 9.94 12.92
N ASN A 78 -13.44 11.12 12.57
CA ASN A 78 -13.24 12.32 13.39
C ASN A 78 -13.84 12.18 14.80
N LEU A 79 -15.03 11.57 14.95
CA LEU A 79 -15.64 11.30 16.24
C LEU A 79 -14.81 10.34 17.08
N ARG A 80 -14.28 9.27 16.49
CA ARG A 80 -13.40 8.33 17.17
C ARG A 80 -12.11 8.99 17.65
N VAL A 81 -11.50 9.85 16.81
CA VAL A 81 -10.31 10.65 17.21
C VAL A 81 -10.66 11.59 18.35
N LYS A 82 -11.77 12.31 18.28
CA LYS A 82 -12.26 13.18 19.36
C LYS A 82 -12.40 12.42 20.69
N ASP A 83 -13.09 11.29 20.67
CA ASP A 83 -13.34 10.50 21.88
C ASP A 83 -12.03 9.98 22.49
N LEU A 84 -11.11 9.49 21.68
CA LEU A 84 -9.79 9.04 22.16
C LEU A 84 -8.95 10.20 22.72
N LEU A 85 -8.93 11.35 22.04
CA LEU A 85 -8.22 12.52 22.52
C LEU A 85 -8.76 13.03 23.86
N LEU A 86 -10.08 13.15 23.99
CA LEU A 86 -10.73 13.61 25.23
C LEU A 86 -10.54 12.61 26.38
N ASN A 87 -10.57 11.31 26.11
CA ASN A 87 -10.29 10.26 27.10
C ASN A 87 -8.86 10.33 27.60
N ARG A 88 -7.90 10.62 26.71
CA ARG A 88 -6.49 10.72 27.04
C ARG A 88 -6.13 12.04 27.72
N ASN A 89 -6.82 13.12 27.38
CA ASN A 89 -6.66 14.43 27.98
C ASN A 89 -8.01 15.04 28.42
N PRO A 90 -8.55 14.59 29.59
CA PRO A 90 -9.87 15.04 30.07
C PRO A 90 -9.98 16.56 30.32
N LYS A 91 -8.87 17.29 30.42
CA LYS A 91 -8.91 18.76 30.56
C LYS A 91 -9.50 19.45 29.33
N LEU A 92 -9.36 18.84 28.15
CA LEU A 92 -9.92 19.35 26.89
C LEU A 92 -11.45 19.36 26.87
N SER A 93 -12.13 18.54 27.70
CA SER A 93 -13.59 18.56 27.79
C SER A 93 -14.18 19.91 28.26
N LYS A 94 -13.33 20.78 28.83
CA LYS A 94 -13.71 22.14 29.31
C LYS A 94 -13.29 23.25 28.34
N ILE A 95 -12.71 22.91 27.21
CA ILE A 95 -12.15 23.84 26.23
C ILE A 95 -12.78 23.51 24.88
N SER A 96 -13.22 24.54 24.16
CA SER A 96 -13.66 24.35 22.78
C SER A 96 -12.49 23.85 21.93
N THR A 97 -12.66 22.72 21.27
CA THR A 97 -11.59 22.01 20.55
C THR A 97 -12.00 21.81 19.10
N ALA A 98 -11.03 21.87 18.19
CA ALA A 98 -11.20 21.55 16.78
C ALA A 98 -9.96 20.83 16.24
N PHE A 99 -10.12 20.17 15.09
CA PHE A 99 -9.03 19.60 14.30
C PHE A 99 -8.98 20.32 12.97
N PHE A 100 -7.81 20.74 12.55
CA PHE A 100 -7.54 21.28 11.23
C PHE A 100 -6.41 20.50 10.59
N ILE A 101 -6.65 19.91 9.42
CA ILE A 101 -5.62 19.18 8.67
C ILE A 101 -5.59 19.70 7.24
N ALA A 102 -4.44 20.18 6.80
CA ALA A 102 -4.17 20.48 5.41
C ALA A 102 -3.79 19.18 4.67
N GLY A 103 -4.29 19.00 3.46
CA GLY A 103 -3.89 17.91 2.57
C GLY A 103 -2.61 18.26 1.82
N GLU A 104 -2.11 17.28 1.06
CA GLU A 104 -0.94 17.50 0.20
C GLU A 104 -1.27 18.37 -1.00
N GLU A 105 -0.27 19.07 -1.48
CA GLU A 105 -0.31 19.86 -2.70
C GLU A 105 0.40 19.12 -3.85
N LEU A 106 0.14 19.55 -5.09
CA LEU A 106 0.89 19.04 -6.23
C LEU A 106 2.31 19.59 -6.19
N GLU A 107 3.29 18.70 -6.16
CA GLU A 107 4.71 19.07 -6.21
C GLU A 107 5.23 19.01 -7.65
N GLY A 108 5.70 20.15 -8.16
CA GLY A 108 6.30 20.25 -9.49
C GLY A 108 7.67 19.55 -9.58
N ASN A 109 7.96 18.94 -10.72
CA ASN A 109 9.31 18.49 -11.05
C ASN A 109 10.23 19.68 -11.29
N LYS A 110 11.47 19.63 -10.78
CA LYS A 110 12.45 20.71 -11.03
C LYS A 110 12.72 20.88 -12.53
N TYR A 111 12.71 22.12 -12.98
CA TYR A 111 13.03 22.51 -14.36
C TYR A 111 12.10 21.96 -15.44
N CYS A 112 10.89 21.58 -15.09
CA CYS A 112 9.90 21.04 -16.01
C CYS A 112 8.48 21.46 -15.58
N ASP A 113 7.54 21.41 -16.50
CA ASP A 113 6.14 21.80 -16.29
C ASP A 113 5.21 20.64 -15.93
N THR A 114 5.80 19.52 -15.50
CA THR A 114 5.06 18.36 -15.02
C THR A 114 5.13 18.24 -13.50
N ASN A 115 4.17 17.55 -12.90
CA ASN A 115 4.14 17.27 -11.47
C ASN A 115 4.72 15.88 -11.18
N LYS A 116 5.12 15.67 -9.92
CA LYS A 116 5.35 14.35 -9.34
C LYS A 116 4.04 13.60 -9.20
N ASP A 117 4.12 12.28 -9.06
CA ASP A 117 2.94 11.48 -8.74
C ASP A 117 2.35 11.95 -7.41
N PHE A 118 1.05 12.24 -7.45
CA PHE A 118 0.34 12.74 -6.27
C PHE A 118 -0.02 11.58 -5.34
N ARG A 119 0.28 11.77 -4.06
CA ARG A 119 -0.18 10.91 -2.99
C ARG A 119 -0.66 11.75 -1.81
N GLN A 120 -1.93 11.60 -1.43
CA GLN A 120 -2.54 12.38 -0.37
C GLN A 120 -1.94 12.10 1.01
N ASN A 121 -1.88 13.11 1.89
CA ASN A 121 -1.54 12.96 3.30
C ASN A 121 -2.44 11.93 3.97
N ARG A 122 -1.85 10.95 4.65
CA ARG A 122 -2.61 9.80 5.20
C ARG A 122 -3.54 10.17 6.33
N TYR A 123 -3.19 11.12 7.18
CA TYR A 123 -4.06 11.60 8.24
C TYR A 123 -5.21 12.45 7.68
N PHE A 124 -4.91 13.29 6.68
CA PHE A 124 -5.95 14.03 5.97
C PHE A 124 -6.94 13.07 5.30
N TYR A 125 -6.44 12.07 4.56
CA TYR A 125 -7.31 11.11 3.90
C TYR A 125 -8.13 10.31 4.90
N HIS A 126 -7.52 9.83 6.01
CA HIS A 126 -8.23 9.11 7.07
C HIS A 126 -9.40 9.90 7.63
N LEU A 127 -9.25 11.21 7.82
CA LEU A 127 -10.27 12.07 8.40
C LEU A 127 -11.25 12.68 7.39
N SER A 128 -11.00 12.53 6.08
CA SER A 128 -11.80 13.18 5.03
C SER A 128 -12.33 12.22 3.96
N GLY A 129 -11.57 11.21 3.59
CA GLY A 129 -11.79 10.40 2.40
C GLY A 129 -11.58 11.17 1.09
N VAL A 130 -10.89 12.32 1.12
CA VAL A 130 -10.70 13.23 -0.01
C VAL A 130 -9.33 13.04 -0.62
N ASP A 131 -9.29 12.80 -1.93
CA ASP A 131 -8.07 12.62 -2.73
C ASP A 131 -7.92 13.77 -3.75
N ILE A 132 -8.10 15.01 -3.27
CA ILE A 132 -7.99 16.23 -4.06
C ILE A 132 -6.84 17.05 -3.50
N PRO A 133 -5.81 17.39 -4.30
CA PRO A 133 -4.70 18.23 -3.86
C PRO A 133 -5.14 19.58 -3.31
N ALA A 134 -4.34 20.16 -2.43
CA ALA A 134 -4.55 21.48 -1.83
C ALA A 134 -5.92 21.67 -1.15
N SER A 135 -6.51 20.58 -0.65
CA SER A 135 -7.73 20.60 0.16
C SER A 135 -7.39 20.64 1.64
N ALA A 136 -8.33 21.09 2.48
CA ALA A 136 -8.18 21.04 3.93
C ALA A 136 -9.50 20.65 4.61
N ILE A 137 -9.44 20.15 5.85
CA ILE A 137 -10.63 19.91 6.67
C ILE A 137 -10.55 20.65 7.99
N LEU A 138 -11.72 20.96 8.52
CA LEU A 138 -11.92 21.47 9.87
C LEU A 138 -13.04 20.69 10.54
N PHE A 139 -12.72 19.98 11.60
CA PHE A 139 -13.70 19.29 12.44
C PHE A 139 -13.89 20.06 13.76
N ASN A 140 -15.11 20.53 14.02
CA ASN A 140 -15.46 21.21 15.26
C ASN A 140 -16.00 20.20 16.28
N CYS A 141 -15.20 19.89 17.30
CA CYS A 141 -15.54 18.91 18.33
C CYS A 141 -16.75 19.28 19.21
N SER A 142 -17.12 20.58 19.26
CA SER A 142 -18.28 21.02 20.06
C SER A 142 -19.61 20.83 19.33
N THR A 143 -19.60 20.81 18.00
CA THR A 143 -20.81 20.68 17.16
C THR A 143 -20.84 19.40 16.35
N ASP A 144 -19.75 18.62 16.36
CA ASP A 144 -19.51 17.43 15.56
C ASP A 144 -19.67 17.68 14.05
N LYS A 145 -19.33 18.89 13.61
CA LYS A 145 -19.42 19.30 12.20
C LYS A 145 -18.06 19.21 11.51
N LEU A 146 -18.07 18.57 10.35
CA LEU A 146 -16.93 18.45 9.45
C LEU A 146 -17.11 19.38 8.25
N THR A 147 -16.20 20.35 8.09
CA THR A 147 -16.13 21.27 6.95
C THR A 147 -14.97 20.86 6.06
N LEU A 148 -15.22 20.68 4.77
CA LEU A 148 -14.21 20.49 3.73
C LEU A 148 -13.93 21.80 3.01
N PHE A 149 -12.65 22.15 2.84
CA PHE A 149 -12.21 23.25 2.02
C PHE A 149 -11.57 22.70 0.75
N LEU A 150 -12.12 23.08 -0.39
CA LEU A 150 -11.58 22.77 -1.71
C LEU A 150 -10.72 23.92 -2.24
N PRO A 151 -9.73 23.65 -3.10
CA PRO A 151 -8.99 24.70 -3.79
C PRO A 151 -9.95 25.59 -4.58
N ASN A 152 -9.60 26.89 -4.69
CA ASN A 152 -10.36 27.81 -5.53
C ASN A 152 -10.31 27.36 -6.99
N ILE A 153 -11.39 27.60 -7.72
CA ILE A 153 -11.41 27.32 -9.16
C ILE A 153 -10.58 28.38 -9.88
N ASP A 154 -9.53 27.95 -10.55
CA ASP A 154 -8.77 28.77 -11.48
C ASP A 154 -9.33 28.56 -12.89
N GLU A 155 -9.94 29.59 -13.46
CA GLU A 155 -10.56 29.51 -14.79
C GLU A 155 -9.51 29.23 -15.90
N GLU A 156 -8.27 29.67 -15.72
CA GLU A 156 -7.20 29.41 -16.69
C GLU A 156 -6.78 27.94 -16.67
N ASP A 157 -6.78 27.30 -15.49
CA ASP A 157 -6.41 25.90 -15.34
C ASP A 157 -7.51 24.92 -15.82
N VAL A 158 -8.76 25.36 -15.85
CA VAL A 158 -9.89 24.54 -16.35
C VAL A 158 -9.69 24.05 -17.78
N ILE A 159 -8.98 24.84 -18.61
CA ILE A 159 -8.69 24.43 -20.01
C ILE A 159 -7.79 23.19 -20.05
N TRP A 160 -6.89 23.07 -19.08
CA TRP A 160 -5.87 22.01 -19.03
C TRP A 160 -6.32 20.79 -18.23
N SER A 161 -6.97 21.03 -17.10
CA SER A 161 -7.27 19.99 -16.09
C SER A 161 -8.75 19.59 -16.05
N GLY A 162 -9.61 20.32 -16.79
CA GLY A 162 -11.06 20.15 -16.75
C GLY A 162 -11.70 20.88 -15.56
N MET A 163 -13.04 20.87 -15.51
CA MET A 163 -13.78 21.51 -14.43
C MET A 163 -13.61 20.72 -13.13
N PRO A 164 -13.09 21.31 -12.05
CA PRO A 164 -12.98 20.65 -10.76
C PRO A 164 -14.34 20.41 -10.12
N LEU A 165 -14.36 19.58 -9.06
CA LEU A 165 -15.55 19.28 -8.30
C LEU A 165 -16.15 20.54 -7.68
N SER A 166 -17.45 20.78 -7.87
CA SER A 166 -18.17 21.90 -7.24
C SER A 166 -18.45 21.62 -5.76
N LEU A 167 -18.72 22.67 -4.98
CA LEU A 167 -19.11 22.52 -3.56
C LEU A 167 -20.36 21.64 -3.40
N ASP A 168 -21.38 21.78 -4.26
CA ASP A 168 -22.59 20.96 -4.23
C ASP A 168 -22.31 19.48 -4.56
N GLU A 169 -21.39 19.21 -5.44
CA GLU A 169 -20.94 17.85 -5.75
C GLU A 169 -20.15 17.25 -4.58
N ALA A 170 -19.27 18.04 -3.95
CA ALA A 170 -18.54 17.63 -2.76
C ALA A 170 -19.48 17.22 -1.63
N MET A 171 -20.53 17.99 -1.36
CA MET A 171 -21.57 17.65 -0.39
C MET A 171 -22.30 16.34 -0.72
N ARG A 172 -22.42 15.97 -1.99
CA ARG A 172 -23.05 14.71 -2.40
C ARG A 172 -22.11 13.51 -2.27
N VAL A 173 -20.81 13.71 -2.57
CA VAL A 173 -19.81 12.64 -2.65
C VAL A 173 -19.19 12.32 -1.30
N PHE A 174 -18.83 13.35 -0.52
CA PHE A 174 -18.11 13.19 0.75
C PHE A 174 -19.05 13.22 1.96
N ASP A 175 -18.64 12.59 3.06
CA ASP A 175 -19.35 12.57 4.35
C ASP A 175 -18.97 13.81 5.17
N ILE A 176 -19.48 14.97 4.75
CA ILE A 176 -19.20 16.30 5.32
C ILE A 176 -20.50 17.05 5.61
N ASP A 177 -20.46 18.06 6.48
CA ASP A 177 -21.59 18.94 6.81
C ASP A 177 -21.55 20.26 6.05
N GLU A 178 -20.39 20.68 5.58
CA GLU A 178 -20.18 21.93 4.88
C GLU A 178 -19.01 21.81 3.88
N ALA A 179 -19.17 22.43 2.71
CA ALA A 179 -18.11 22.55 1.72
C ALA A 179 -17.86 24.04 1.43
N LEU A 180 -16.61 24.49 1.47
CA LEU A 180 -16.18 25.86 1.24
C LEU A 180 -14.96 25.86 0.32
N TYR A 181 -14.56 27.03 -0.15
CA TYR A 181 -13.25 27.19 -0.81
C TYR A 181 -12.17 27.60 0.19
N ILE A 182 -10.90 27.31 -0.12
CA ILE A 182 -9.73 27.68 0.69
C ILE A 182 -9.71 29.20 1.00
N SER A 183 -10.20 30.04 0.09
CA SER A 183 -10.35 31.50 0.32
C SER A 183 -11.24 31.86 1.52
N ASP A 184 -12.13 30.97 1.97
CA ASP A 184 -13.00 31.18 3.13
C ASP A 184 -12.36 30.80 4.47
N LEU A 185 -11.17 30.16 4.47
CA LEU A 185 -10.47 29.72 5.69
C LEU A 185 -10.31 30.83 6.72
N GLY A 186 -9.82 32.00 6.30
CA GLY A 186 -9.59 33.12 7.21
C GLY A 186 -10.88 33.61 7.89
N LYS A 187 -12.03 33.53 7.21
CA LYS A 187 -13.34 33.85 7.80
C LYS A 187 -13.72 32.76 8.83
N LYS A 188 -13.54 31.49 8.51
CA LYS A 188 -13.89 30.37 9.38
C LYS A 188 -13.04 30.35 10.66
N PHE A 189 -11.74 30.65 10.56
CA PHE A 189 -10.86 30.73 11.73
C PHE A 189 -11.19 31.88 12.69
N LYS A 190 -11.77 32.97 12.21
CA LYS A 190 -12.28 34.07 13.08
C LYS A 190 -13.43 33.60 13.99
N GLU A 191 -14.18 32.58 13.60
CA GLU A 191 -15.24 31.98 14.43
C GLU A 191 -14.67 31.07 15.54
N LEU A 192 -13.37 30.72 15.48
CA LEU A 192 -12.70 29.75 16.35
C LEU A 192 -11.60 30.38 17.23
N GLN A 193 -11.65 31.70 17.48
CA GLN A 193 -10.58 32.42 18.19
C GLN A 193 -10.25 31.85 19.59
N ASP A 194 -11.25 31.26 20.26
CA ASP A 194 -11.10 30.70 21.61
C ASP A 194 -10.94 29.16 21.62
N PHE A 195 -10.69 28.55 20.46
CA PHE A 195 -10.55 27.11 20.33
C PHE A 195 -9.09 26.65 20.47
N ALA A 196 -8.91 25.49 21.07
CA ALA A 196 -7.68 24.71 20.91
C ALA A 196 -7.78 23.92 19.59
N ILE A 197 -7.04 24.33 18.57
CA ILE A 197 -7.12 23.73 17.22
C ILE A 197 -5.88 22.87 17.00
N PHE A 198 -6.06 21.55 16.97
CA PHE A 198 -4.98 20.59 16.75
C PHE A 198 -4.74 20.34 15.26
N THR A 199 -3.48 20.17 14.90
CA THR A 199 -3.04 19.76 13.55
C THR A 199 -1.87 18.76 13.64
N THR A 200 -1.62 18.02 12.56
CA THR A 200 -0.47 17.13 12.45
C THR A 200 0.84 17.92 12.40
N ASP A 201 0.92 18.86 11.48
CA ASP A 201 2.07 19.71 11.19
C ASP A 201 1.60 21.05 10.64
N LEU A 202 2.51 21.88 10.20
CA LEU A 202 2.22 23.18 9.57
C LEU A 202 2.55 23.19 8.08
N ASP A 203 2.91 22.04 7.53
CA ASP A 203 3.15 21.91 6.09
C ASP A 203 1.83 22.22 5.34
N ASN A 204 1.92 22.89 4.21
CA ASN A 204 0.76 23.31 3.41
C ASN A 204 -0.21 24.30 4.13
N VAL A 205 0.21 24.94 5.24
CA VAL A 205 -0.52 26.00 5.93
C VAL A 205 0.12 27.36 5.61
N HIS A 206 -0.32 28.00 4.52
CA HIS A 206 0.35 29.19 3.99
C HIS A 206 -0.01 30.51 4.71
N ASP A 207 -1.16 30.57 5.41
CA ASP A 207 -1.57 31.75 6.16
C ASP A 207 -0.90 31.73 7.55
N GLU A 208 0.05 32.64 7.77
CA GLU A 208 0.77 32.75 9.05
C GLU A 208 -0.15 32.99 10.25
N SER A 209 -1.29 33.68 10.07
CA SER A 209 -2.21 33.96 11.17
C SER A 209 -2.95 32.69 11.59
N ILE A 210 -3.29 31.84 10.64
CA ILE A 210 -3.85 30.51 10.87
C ILE A 210 -2.79 29.63 11.53
N ALA A 211 -1.59 29.54 10.95
CA ALA A 211 -0.50 28.72 11.49
C ALA A 211 -0.20 29.01 12.96
N ARG A 212 -0.23 30.28 13.36
CA ARG A 212 -0.01 30.69 14.78
C ARG A 212 -1.14 30.28 15.72
N SER A 213 -2.33 30.00 15.22
CA SER A 213 -3.48 29.56 16.04
C SER A 213 -3.56 28.05 16.20
N LEU A 214 -2.73 27.29 15.47
CA LEU A 214 -2.72 25.84 15.48
C LEU A 214 -1.79 25.28 16.57
N ILE A 215 -2.13 24.12 17.07
CA ILE A 215 -1.31 23.30 17.99
C ILE A 215 -0.78 22.10 17.19
N PRO A 216 0.42 22.21 16.60
CA PRO A 216 0.99 21.13 15.80
C PRO A 216 1.61 20.05 16.68
N SER A 217 1.67 18.83 16.17
CA SER A 217 2.45 17.71 16.69
C SER A 217 2.14 17.34 18.16
N ASP A 218 0.89 17.55 18.62
CA ASP A 218 0.51 17.11 19.96
C ASP A 218 0.53 15.57 20.08
N PRO A 219 1.28 15.00 21.05
CA PRO A 219 1.41 13.54 21.16
C PRO A 219 0.10 12.81 21.48
N ASN A 220 -0.87 13.45 22.14
CA ASN A 220 -2.15 12.81 22.43
C ASN A 220 -3.05 12.82 21.22
N PHE A 221 -2.94 13.86 20.38
CA PHE A 221 -3.66 13.93 19.11
C PHE A 221 -3.13 12.88 18.13
N PHE A 222 -1.81 12.77 17.96
CA PHE A 222 -1.21 11.70 17.14
C PHE A 222 -1.60 10.31 17.65
N TYR A 223 -1.53 10.07 18.97
CA TYR A 223 -1.98 8.81 19.54
C TYR A 223 -3.44 8.50 19.19
N ALA A 224 -4.33 9.50 19.27
CA ALA A 224 -5.74 9.30 18.95
C ALA A 224 -5.94 8.95 17.47
N MET A 225 -5.23 9.63 16.57
CA MET A 225 -5.26 9.32 15.13
C MET A 225 -4.67 7.95 14.82
N ASP A 226 -3.52 7.61 15.39
CA ASP A 226 -2.86 6.32 15.18
C ASP A 226 -3.72 5.15 15.67
N GLU A 227 -4.35 5.28 16.85
CA GLU A 227 -5.25 4.24 17.36
C GLU A 227 -6.51 4.07 16.51
N THR A 228 -7.05 5.15 15.93
CA THR A 228 -8.19 5.03 15.01
C THR A 228 -7.79 4.39 13.69
N ARG A 229 -6.60 4.67 13.17
CA ARG A 229 -6.04 4.01 11.97
C ARG A 229 -5.69 2.54 12.24
N ALA A 230 -5.18 2.23 13.44
CA ALA A 230 -4.81 0.86 13.82
C ALA A 230 -6.03 -0.08 13.86
N ILE A 231 -7.19 0.40 14.29
CA ILE A 231 -8.44 -0.37 14.38
C ILE A 231 -9.33 0.02 13.21
N LYS A 232 -9.35 -0.81 12.17
CA LYS A 232 -10.07 -0.54 10.93
C LYS A 232 -11.58 -0.65 11.11
N ASP A 233 -12.32 0.22 10.45
CA ASP A 233 -13.75 0.05 10.30
C ASP A 233 -14.11 -0.89 9.13
N TRP A 234 -15.41 -1.10 8.94
CA TRP A 234 -15.91 -1.99 7.90
C TRP A 234 -15.60 -1.49 6.47
N TYR A 235 -15.53 -0.16 6.24
CA TYR A 235 -15.23 0.43 4.94
C TYR A 235 -13.73 0.27 4.59
N GLU A 236 -12.87 0.53 5.56
CA GLU A 236 -11.42 0.33 5.46
C GLU A 236 -11.07 -1.13 5.17
N ILE A 237 -11.69 -2.08 5.90
CA ILE A 237 -11.51 -3.53 5.70
C ILE A 237 -11.92 -3.95 4.28
N GLU A 238 -13.06 -3.48 3.77
CA GLU A 238 -13.49 -3.82 2.40
C GLU A 238 -12.59 -3.16 1.33
N SER A 239 -12.00 -2.01 1.63
CA SER A 239 -11.02 -1.36 0.74
C SER A 239 -9.72 -2.16 0.66
N ILE A 240 -9.18 -2.61 1.80
CA ILE A 240 -8.00 -3.50 1.86
C ILE A 240 -8.31 -4.83 1.18
N ARG A 241 -9.47 -5.43 1.44
CA ARG A 241 -9.91 -6.67 0.78
C ARG A 241 -9.92 -6.53 -0.76
N LYS A 242 -10.36 -5.38 -1.27
CA LYS A 242 -10.32 -5.11 -2.72
C LYS A 242 -8.88 -4.99 -3.23
N ALA A 243 -7.98 -4.34 -2.49
CA ALA A 243 -6.56 -4.27 -2.82
C ALA A 243 -5.94 -5.68 -2.87
N CYS A 244 -6.22 -6.55 -1.87
CA CYS A 244 -5.79 -7.96 -1.87
C CYS A 244 -6.29 -8.72 -3.11
N GLN A 245 -7.57 -8.59 -3.48
CA GLN A 245 -8.14 -9.25 -4.66
C GLN A 245 -7.46 -8.82 -5.97
N ILE A 246 -7.07 -7.54 -6.08
CA ILE A 246 -6.32 -7.04 -7.24
C ILE A 246 -4.94 -7.68 -7.26
N SER A 247 -4.26 -7.71 -6.12
CA SER A 247 -2.91 -8.28 -5.99
C SER A 247 -2.90 -9.79 -6.22
N ASP A 248 -3.87 -10.53 -5.69
CA ASP A 248 -4.02 -11.98 -5.91
C ASP A 248 -4.02 -12.35 -7.40
N LYS A 249 -4.84 -11.64 -8.18
CA LYS A 249 -4.93 -11.86 -9.62
C LYS A 249 -3.66 -11.44 -10.36
N SER A 250 -2.98 -10.40 -9.87
CA SER A 250 -1.72 -9.94 -10.45
C SER A 250 -0.58 -10.92 -10.16
N HIS A 251 -0.48 -11.46 -8.94
CA HIS A 251 0.45 -12.55 -8.61
C HIS A 251 0.19 -13.81 -9.44
N LEU A 252 -1.08 -14.20 -9.61
CA LEU A 252 -1.46 -15.33 -10.46
C LEU A 252 -1.02 -15.12 -11.91
N ALA A 253 -1.17 -13.90 -12.43
CA ALA A 253 -0.73 -13.55 -13.78
C ALA A 253 0.79 -13.68 -13.92
N VAL A 254 1.56 -13.11 -12.99
CA VAL A 254 3.03 -13.22 -12.97
C VAL A 254 3.48 -14.68 -12.97
N MET A 255 2.95 -15.55 -12.08
CA MET A 255 3.31 -16.97 -12.06
C MET A 255 2.98 -17.67 -13.40
N SER A 256 1.92 -17.21 -14.09
CA SER A 256 1.48 -17.80 -15.34
C SER A 256 2.25 -17.28 -16.56
N ALA A 257 2.93 -16.12 -16.45
CA ALA A 257 3.57 -15.40 -17.55
C ALA A 257 5.05 -15.78 -17.76
N LEU A 258 5.63 -16.66 -16.96
CA LEU A 258 7.05 -17.06 -17.03
C LEU A 258 7.57 -17.36 -18.45
N PRO A 259 6.81 -17.97 -19.39
CA PRO A 259 7.32 -18.20 -20.73
C PRO A 259 7.72 -16.95 -21.54
N ILE A 260 7.22 -15.79 -21.13
CA ILE A 260 7.52 -14.52 -21.81
C ILE A 260 8.51 -13.66 -21.05
N GLU A 261 8.79 -14.00 -19.80
CA GLU A 261 9.64 -13.23 -18.91
C GLU A 261 11.12 -13.65 -19.03
N LEU A 262 12.00 -12.69 -19.24
CA LEU A 262 13.45 -12.89 -19.37
C LEU A 262 14.24 -12.14 -18.30
N ASN A 263 13.63 -11.12 -17.69
CA ASN A 263 14.25 -10.19 -16.77
C ASN A 263 13.31 -9.83 -15.63
N GLU A 264 13.84 -9.50 -14.47
CA GLU A 264 13.07 -9.12 -13.27
C GLU A 264 12.16 -7.90 -13.51
N LEU A 265 12.57 -6.95 -14.34
CA LEU A 265 11.76 -5.78 -14.69
C LEU A 265 10.48 -6.18 -15.45
N GLN A 266 10.52 -7.27 -16.23
CA GLN A 266 9.33 -7.78 -16.91
C GLN A 266 8.36 -8.42 -15.91
N ILE A 267 8.86 -9.08 -14.86
CA ILE A 267 8.05 -9.57 -13.73
C ILE A 267 7.29 -8.41 -13.06
N GLN A 268 7.99 -7.31 -12.77
CA GLN A 268 7.38 -6.10 -12.24
C GLN A 268 6.31 -5.54 -13.19
N ALA A 269 6.63 -5.39 -14.47
CA ALA A 269 5.72 -4.86 -15.48
C ALA A 269 4.45 -5.72 -15.63
N GLU A 270 4.57 -7.04 -15.54
CA GLU A 270 3.42 -7.97 -15.57
C GLU A 270 2.50 -7.74 -14.37
N PHE A 271 3.06 -7.59 -13.17
CA PHE A 271 2.26 -7.28 -11.98
C PHE A 271 1.55 -5.94 -12.09
N GLU A 272 2.28 -4.87 -12.45
CA GLU A 272 1.75 -3.51 -12.61
C GLU A 272 0.65 -3.42 -13.67
N TYR A 273 0.88 -4.09 -14.81
CA TYR A 273 -0.12 -4.17 -15.89
C TYR A 273 -1.44 -4.76 -15.39
N HIS A 274 -1.37 -5.89 -14.68
CA HIS A 274 -2.57 -6.55 -14.18
C HIS A 274 -3.21 -5.80 -13.01
N ALA A 275 -2.43 -5.16 -12.13
CA ALA A 275 -2.94 -4.32 -11.05
C ALA A 275 -3.71 -3.11 -11.61
N THR A 276 -3.09 -2.39 -12.55
CA THR A 276 -3.69 -1.20 -13.17
C THR A 276 -4.97 -1.54 -13.93
N ARG A 277 -5.01 -2.64 -14.67
CA ARG A 277 -6.22 -3.09 -15.40
C ARG A 277 -7.39 -3.43 -14.50
N GLN A 278 -7.17 -3.68 -13.24
CA GLN A 278 -8.20 -3.98 -12.25
C GLN A 278 -8.59 -2.76 -11.38
N GLY A 279 -8.02 -1.59 -11.65
CA GLY A 279 -8.31 -0.35 -10.94
C GLY A 279 -7.34 0.00 -9.82
N GLY A 280 -6.25 -0.76 -9.62
CA GLY A 280 -5.11 -0.38 -8.78
C GLY A 280 -4.24 0.63 -9.54
N ARG A 281 -4.50 1.92 -9.38
CA ARG A 281 -3.77 2.96 -10.11
C ARG A 281 -2.31 3.08 -9.68
N SER A 282 -2.06 2.83 -8.42
CA SER A 282 -0.75 2.86 -7.78
C SER A 282 -0.51 1.57 -7.02
N LEU A 283 0.75 1.35 -6.68
CA LEU A 283 1.15 0.32 -5.76
C LEU A 283 1.35 0.94 -4.38
N GLY A 284 1.20 0.14 -3.33
CA GLY A 284 1.40 0.58 -1.96
C GLY A 284 2.87 0.90 -1.64
N TYR A 285 3.79 0.31 -2.41
CA TYR A 285 5.25 0.42 -2.27
C TYR A 285 5.95 0.00 -3.57
N ASP A 286 7.26 0.28 -3.66
CA ASP A 286 8.07 -0.18 -4.78
C ASP A 286 8.16 -1.71 -4.79
N PRO A 287 7.74 -2.41 -5.87
CA PRO A 287 7.74 -3.86 -5.90
C PRO A 287 9.14 -4.44 -5.74
N ILE A 288 9.23 -5.56 -5.05
CA ILE A 288 10.44 -6.38 -4.97
C ILE A 288 10.25 -7.55 -5.92
N CYS A 289 11.03 -7.57 -7.01
CA CYS A 289 11.02 -8.64 -8.00
C CYS A 289 12.44 -9.17 -8.14
N CYS A 290 12.79 -10.22 -7.42
CA CYS A 290 14.14 -10.76 -7.41
C CYS A 290 14.17 -12.22 -7.83
N SER A 291 15.35 -12.68 -8.25
CA SER A 291 15.55 -14.03 -8.76
C SER A 291 16.84 -14.66 -8.25
N GLY A 292 16.80 -15.95 -7.94
CA GLY A 292 17.95 -16.72 -7.46
C GLY A 292 18.58 -16.12 -6.19
N PRO A 293 19.93 -15.96 -6.13
CA PRO A 293 20.60 -15.43 -4.95
C PRO A 293 20.16 -14.04 -4.51
N ALA A 294 19.64 -13.21 -5.44
CA ALA A 294 19.13 -11.87 -5.13
C ALA A 294 17.92 -11.91 -4.17
N CYS A 295 17.16 -13.03 -4.13
CA CYS A 295 16.07 -13.25 -3.17
C CYS A 295 16.55 -13.22 -1.70
N GLY A 296 17.85 -13.28 -1.45
CA GLY A 296 18.43 -13.08 -0.12
C GLY A 296 18.54 -11.62 0.32
N THR A 297 18.18 -10.66 -0.52
CA THR A 297 18.16 -9.22 -0.20
C THR A 297 16.73 -8.78 0.09
N LEU A 298 16.47 -8.36 1.33
CA LEU A 298 15.11 -8.15 1.83
C LEU A 298 14.30 -7.09 1.05
N HIS A 299 14.92 -5.94 0.77
CA HIS A 299 14.32 -4.85 0.01
C HIS A 299 15.08 -4.67 -1.32
N TYR A 300 15.00 -5.68 -2.18
CA TYR A 300 15.61 -5.67 -3.51
C TYR A 300 14.69 -4.96 -4.51
N VAL A 301 14.90 -3.66 -4.71
CA VAL A 301 14.10 -2.83 -5.64
C VAL A 301 14.82 -2.54 -6.96
N LYS A 302 15.97 -3.16 -7.20
CA LYS A 302 16.73 -2.98 -8.44
C LYS A 302 16.01 -3.58 -9.64
N ASN A 303 15.38 -4.75 -9.49
CA ASN A 303 14.51 -5.44 -10.44
C ASN A 303 15.04 -5.45 -11.89
N SER A 304 16.33 -5.76 -12.09
CA SER A 304 16.95 -5.58 -13.41
C SER A 304 17.82 -6.74 -13.88
N GLU A 305 17.89 -7.83 -13.12
CA GLU A 305 18.72 -8.97 -13.49
C GLU A 305 17.96 -9.97 -14.37
N ASP A 306 18.71 -10.65 -15.25
CA ASP A 306 18.15 -11.72 -16.07
C ASP A 306 17.77 -12.94 -15.23
N ILE A 307 16.65 -13.56 -15.57
CA ILE A 307 16.09 -14.75 -14.89
C ILE A 307 16.80 -16.02 -15.37
N LYS A 308 17.39 -16.00 -16.57
CA LYS A 308 18.01 -17.18 -17.18
C LYS A 308 19.07 -17.82 -16.26
N GLY A 309 18.89 -19.12 -16.01
CA GLY A 309 19.84 -19.90 -15.19
C GLY A 309 19.62 -19.77 -13.68
N LYS A 310 18.63 -19.03 -13.23
CA LYS A 310 18.21 -18.93 -11.83
C LYS A 310 17.08 -19.93 -11.54
N HIS A 311 16.94 -20.33 -10.29
CA HIS A 311 16.01 -21.40 -9.89
C HIS A 311 14.72 -20.90 -9.25
N SER A 312 14.72 -19.69 -8.72
CA SER A 312 13.63 -19.13 -7.94
C SER A 312 13.32 -17.71 -8.34
N ILE A 313 12.07 -17.31 -8.16
CA ILE A 313 11.60 -15.93 -8.16
C ILE A 313 10.93 -15.67 -6.81
N LEU A 314 11.18 -14.52 -6.24
CA LEU A 314 10.42 -13.94 -5.14
C LEU A 314 9.84 -12.64 -5.65
N ILE A 315 8.53 -12.50 -5.58
CA ILE A 315 7.82 -11.26 -5.82
C ILE A 315 7.08 -10.83 -4.56
N ASP A 316 7.34 -9.60 -4.13
CA ASP A 316 6.68 -8.92 -3.05
C ASP A 316 6.12 -7.61 -3.62
N ALA A 317 4.80 -7.58 -3.79
CA ALA A 317 4.11 -6.50 -4.47
C ALA A 317 2.65 -6.42 -4.03
N GLY A 318 2.19 -5.21 -3.78
CA GLY A 318 0.83 -4.92 -3.35
C GLY A 318 0.20 -3.75 -4.09
N ALA A 319 -1.01 -3.94 -4.60
CA ALA A 319 -1.80 -2.88 -5.21
C ALA A 319 -2.40 -1.97 -4.15
N GLU A 320 -2.55 -0.70 -4.49
CA GLU A 320 -3.31 0.27 -3.71
C GLU A 320 -4.70 0.47 -4.34
N TRP A 321 -5.75 0.45 -3.53
CA TRP A 321 -7.10 0.78 -3.95
C TRP A 321 -7.75 1.75 -2.97
N ARG A 322 -8.15 2.95 -3.47
CA ARG A 322 -8.66 4.04 -2.62
C ARG A 322 -7.76 4.34 -1.42
N GLN A 323 -6.46 4.49 -1.69
CA GLN A 323 -5.42 4.80 -0.71
C GLN A 323 -5.12 3.67 0.30
N TYR A 324 -5.87 2.55 0.30
CA TYR A 324 -5.58 1.36 1.12
C TYR A 324 -4.78 0.36 0.33
N THR A 325 -3.73 -0.17 0.94
CA THR A 325 -2.79 -1.09 0.29
C THR A 325 -3.01 -2.54 0.72
N SER A 326 -2.51 -3.46 -0.10
CA SER A 326 -2.22 -4.85 0.25
C SER A 326 -0.71 -5.06 0.26
N ASP A 327 -0.26 -6.15 0.89
CA ASP A 327 1.14 -6.57 0.96
C ASP A 327 1.24 -8.08 0.85
N ILE A 328 1.71 -8.57 -0.29
CA ILE A 328 1.70 -9.99 -0.60
C ILE A 328 3.04 -10.42 -1.18
N THR A 329 3.69 -11.39 -0.55
CA THR A 329 4.88 -12.04 -1.09
C THR A 329 4.60 -13.47 -1.49
N ARG A 330 5.06 -13.85 -2.69
CA ARG A 330 5.09 -15.24 -3.15
C ARG A 330 6.45 -15.60 -3.76
N CYS A 331 6.86 -16.86 -3.51
CA CYS A 331 8.04 -17.46 -4.12
C CYS A 331 7.63 -18.63 -5.01
N PHE A 332 8.26 -18.77 -6.17
CA PHE A 332 7.96 -19.85 -7.10
C PHE A 332 9.18 -20.26 -7.94
N PRO A 333 9.21 -21.53 -8.42
CA PRO A 333 10.33 -22.03 -9.19
C PRO A 333 10.25 -21.60 -10.65
N THR A 334 11.36 -21.14 -11.23
CA THR A 334 11.45 -20.74 -12.64
C THR A 334 11.19 -21.89 -13.62
N SER A 335 11.52 -23.12 -13.23
CA SER A 335 11.31 -24.34 -14.05
C SER A 335 9.92 -24.96 -13.89
N GLY A 336 9.06 -24.38 -13.02
CA GLY A 336 7.80 -24.98 -12.63
C GLY A 336 7.92 -26.16 -11.66
N LYS A 337 9.13 -26.42 -11.14
CA LYS A 337 9.37 -27.41 -10.10
C LYS A 337 10.46 -26.93 -9.14
N PHE A 338 10.18 -26.96 -7.85
CA PHE A 338 11.16 -26.66 -6.82
C PHE A 338 12.33 -27.66 -6.86
N THR A 339 13.55 -27.18 -6.67
CA THR A 339 14.68 -28.07 -6.32
C THR A 339 14.48 -28.61 -4.90
N ALA A 340 15.20 -29.66 -4.52
CA ALA A 340 15.04 -30.24 -3.20
C ALA A 340 15.31 -29.23 -2.08
N GLU A 341 16.44 -28.51 -2.16
CA GLU A 341 16.80 -27.50 -1.16
C GLU A 341 15.82 -26.32 -1.15
N HIS A 342 15.36 -25.85 -2.33
CA HIS A 342 14.37 -24.77 -2.39
C HIS A 342 13.03 -25.20 -1.78
N ARG A 343 12.61 -26.45 -2.02
CA ARG A 343 11.38 -27.01 -1.44
C ARG A 343 11.47 -27.11 0.08
N GLU A 344 12.59 -27.61 0.61
CA GLU A 344 12.81 -27.71 2.06
C GLU A 344 12.75 -26.33 2.75
N VAL A 345 13.35 -25.28 2.13
CA VAL A 345 13.29 -23.91 2.65
C VAL A 345 11.89 -23.35 2.55
N TYR A 346 11.21 -23.57 1.42
CA TYR A 346 9.83 -23.11 1.21
C TYR A 346 8.87 -23.69 2.26
N GLU A 347 8.92 -25.01 2.46
CA GLU A 347 8.11 -25.71 3.46
C GLU A 347 8.43 -25.28 4.89
N THR A 348 9.68 -24.91 5.18
CA THR A 348 10.08 -24.33 6.46
C THR A 348 9.36 -23.00 6.70
N VAL A 349 9.39 -22.09 5.72
CA VAL A 349 8.75 -20.78 5.82
C VAL A 349 7.22 -20.90 5.86
N LEU A 350 6.65 -21.83 5.09
CA LEU A 350 5.21 -22.10 5.12
C LEU A 350 4.76 -22.64 6.49
N ASP A 351 5.55 -23.53 7.12
CA ASP A 351 5.25 -24.02 8.47
C ASP A 351 5.37 -22.88 9.52
N MET A 352 6.37 -21.99 9.38
CA MET A 352 6.48 -20.79 10.22
C MET A 352 5.21 -19.93 10.12
N GLN A 353 4.74 -19.65 8.89
CA GLN A 353 3.56 -18.85 8.63
C GLN A 353 2.30 -19.51 9.21
N ASN A 354 2.08 -20.80 8.95
CA ASN A 354 0.91 -21.54 9.40
C ASN A 354 0.83 -21.59 10.93
N GLN A 355 1.94 -21.87 11.61
CA GLN A 355 1.97 -21.95 13.07
C GLN A 355 1.74 -20.58 13.74
N ALA A 356 2.19 -19.49 13.13
CA ALA A 356 1.85 -18.14 13.57
C ALA A 356 0.35 -17.85 13.33
N MET A 357 -0.14 -18.15 12.12
CA MET A 357 -1.53 -17.93 11.70
C MET A 357 -2.54 -18.54 12.68
N GLU A 358 -2.35 -19.80 13.06
CA GLU A 358 -3.23 -20.53 14.00
C GLU A 358 -3.38 -19.86 15.37
N ARG A 359 -2.47 -18.93 15.71
CA ARG A 359 -2.45 -18.25 17.02
C ARG A 359 -2.86 -16.79 16.95
N ILE A 360 -3.17 -16.29 15.77
CA ILE A 360 -3.67 -14.92 15.59
C ILE A 360 -5.10 -14.81 16.12
N LYS A 361 -5.27 -13.98 17.12
CA LYS A 361 -6.57 -13.64 17.74
C LYS A 361 -6.41 -12.41 18.64
N PRO A 362 -7.49 -11.75 19.05
CA PRO A 362 -7.41 -10.69 20.05
C PRO A 362 -6.70 -11.13 21.33
N GLY A 363 -5.79 -10.30 21.83
CA GLY A 363 -4.96 -10.58 23.02
C GLY A 363 -3.68 -11.36 22.74
N ALA A 364 -3.46 -11.91 21.55
CA ALA A 364 -2.20 -12.53 21.18
C ALA A 364 -1.06 -11.49 21.20
N LYS A 365 0.06 -11.85 21.83
CA LYS A 365 1.27 -11.03 21.84
C LYS A 365 2.12 -11.35 20.63
N TRP A 366 2.36 -10.35 19.81
CA TRP A 366 3.10 -10.53 18.55
C TRP A 366 4.55 -11.00 18.77
N ASP A 367 5.17 -10.55 19.86
CA ASP A 367 6.48 -11.02 20.32
C ASP A 367 6.53 -12.56 20.50
N ASP A 368 5.48 -13.15 21.08
CA ASP A 368 5.42 -14.59 21.32
C ASP A 368 5.27 -15.38 20.00
N LEU A 369 4.50 -14.83 19.04
CA LEU A 369 4.34 -15.42 17.71
C LEU A 369 5.65 -15.34 16.92
N HIS A 370 6.34 -14.21 16.98
CA HIS A 370 7.65 -14.05 16.36
C HIS A 370 8.68 -15.01 16.94
N ALA A 371 8.76 -15.14 18.25
CA ALA A 371 9.63 -16.12 18.90
C ALA A 371 9.29 -17.56 18.51
N LEU A 372 8.00 -17.88 18.33
CA LEU A 372 7.56 -19.19 17.84
C LEU A 372 8.09 -19.48 16.44
N THR A 373 8.00 -18.52 15.49
CA THR A 373 8.49 -18.73 14.12
C THR A 373 9.99 -18.98 14.08
N HIS A 374 10.79 -18.33 14.93
CA HIS A 374 12.20 -18.66 15.10
C HIS A 374 12.43 -20.11 15.61
N LYS A 375 11.59 -20.60 16.53
CA LYS A 375 11.69 -22.00 17.01
C LYS A 375 11.33 -23.01 15.92
N VAL A 376 10.32 -22.69 15.09
CA VAL A 376 9.96 -23.53 13.93
C VAL A 376 11.13 -23.59 12.94
N LEU A 377 11.73 -22.44 12.60
CA LEU A 377 12.93 -22.38 11.76
C LEU A 377 14.07 -23.26 12.31
N ILE A 378 14.36 -23.14 13.62
CA ILE A 378 15.43 -23.92 14.28
C ILE A 378 15.16 -25.43 14.16
N LYS A 379 13.93 -25.87 14.41
CA LYS A 379 13.53 -27.28 14.31
C LYS A 379 13.75 -27.83 12.89
N HIS A 380 13.33 -27.09 11.86
CA HIS A 380 13.56 -27.48 10.47
C HIS A 380 15.04 -27.50 10.13
N PHE A 381 15.82 -26.50 10.55
CA PHE A 381 17.25 -26.43 10.29
C PHE A 381 18.06 -27.55 10.99
N LEU A 382 17.62 -28.00 12.16
CA LEU A 382 18.16 -29.21 12.79
C LEU A 382 17.86 -30.46 11.96
N SER A 383 16.65 -30.58 11.39
CA SER A 383 16.28 -31.69 10.51
C SER A 383 17.09 -31.69 9.22
N MET A 384 17.27 -30.53 8.59
CA MET A 384 18.05 -30.30 7.37
C MET A 384 19.57 -30.48 7.60
N GLY A 385 20.02 -30.41 8.89
CA GLY A 385 21.43 -30.49 9.28
C GLY A 385 22.18 -29.17 9.13
N ILE A 386 21.49 -28.06 8.86
CA ILE A 386 22.08 -26.70 8.85
C ILE A 386 22.51 -26.33 10.27
N PHE A 387 21.67 -26.61 11.27
CA PHE A 387 22.10 -26.60 12.66
C PHE A 387 22.55 -28.03 13.06
N LYS A 388 23.62 -28.08 13.81
CA LYS A 388 24.23 -29.34 14.27
C LYS A 388 23.39 -29.98 15.36
N LYS A 389 23.15 -31.31 15.23
CA LYS A 389 22.25 -32.10 16.10
C LYS A 389 22.73 -32.30 17.54
N GLU A 390 23.98 -32.00 17.82
CA GLU A 390 24.52 -32.00 19.18
C GLU A 390 24.02 -30.87 20.06
N PHE A 391 23.42 -29.82 19.47
CA PHE A 391 22.84 -28.69 20.19
C PHE A 391 21.30 -28.80 20.25
N SER A 392 20.72 -28.48 21.39
CA SER A 392 19.27 -28.46 21.56
C SER A 392 18.64 -27.21 20.89
N GLU A 393 17.35 -27.29 20.56
CA GLU A 393 16.57 -26.16 20.04
C GLU A 393 16.69 -24.93 20.96
N ASP A 394 16.62 -25.14 22.27
CA ASP A 394 16.69 -24.07 23.27
C ASP A 394 18.08 -23.39 23.33
N GLU A 395 19.16 -24.15 23.13
CA GLU A 395 20.51 -23.59 23.07
C GLU A 395 20.68 -22.72 21.82
N ILE A 396 20.27 -23.22 20.66
CA ILE A 396 20.34 -22.49 19.39
C ILE A 396 19.48 -21.21 19.47
N PHE A 397 18.28 -21.31 20.04
CA PHE A 397 17.39 -20.17 20.25
C PHE A 397 17.99 -19.12 21.18
N LYS A 398 18.56 -19.52 22.31
CA LYS A 398 19.23 -18.61 23.27
C LYS A 398 20.43 -17.89 22.65
N ARG A 399 21.18 -18.56 21.77
CA ARG A 399 22.32 -17.99 21.05
C ARG A 399 21.90 -17.02 19.94
N ARG A 400 20.60 -16.96 19.58
CA ARG A 400 20.08 -16.10 18.48
C ARG A 400 20.69 -16.46 17.11
N ALA A 401 21.11 -17.71 16.90
CA ALA A 401 21.71 -18.12 15.63
C ALA A 401 20.72 -18.07 14.46
N SER A 402 19.42 -18.24 14.72
CA SER A 402 18.35 -18.12 13.72
C SER A 402 18.22 -16.70 13.13
N CYS A 403 18.67 -15.66 13.84
CA CYS A 403 18.63 -14.28 13.34
C CYS A 403 19.54 -14.04 12.12
N ALA A 404 20.52 -14.94 11.88
CA ALA A 404 21.35 -14.90 10.67
C ALA A 404 20.56 -15.23 9.40
N PHE A 405 19.43 -15.92 9.54
CA PHE A 405 18.60 -16.42 8.44
C PHE A 405 17.21 -15.78 8.42
N TYR A 406 16.76 -15.23 9.53
CA TYR A 406 15.48 -14.55 9.70
C TYR A 406 15.70 -13.26 10.51
N PRO A 407 16.16 -12.15 9.87
CA PRO A 407 16.60 -10.95 10.56
C PRO A 407 15.51 -9.89 10.78
N HIS A 408 14.31 -10.05 10.21
CA HIS A 408 13.21 -9.07 10.28
C HIS A 408 12.06 -9.57 11.16
N GLY A 409 11.08 -8.70 11.42
CA GLY A 409 9.89 -9.03 12.21
C GLY A 409 8.93 -9.96 11.46
N LEU A 410 8.04 -10.61 12.20
CA LEU A 410 7.02 -11.51 11.64
C LEU A 410 5.97 -10.77 10.79
N GLY A 411 5.85 -9.46 10.95
CA GLY A 411 4.90 -8.64 10.21
C GLY A 411 4.68 -7.27 10.85
N HIS A 412 3.80 -6.51 10.26
CA HIS A 412 3.51 -5.13 10.61
C HIS A 412 2.02 -4.81 10.48
N MET A 413 1.61 -3.63 10.93
CA MET A 413 0.29 -3.08 10.67
C MET A 413 0.18 -2.71 9.19
N LEU A 414 -1.00 -2.89 8.61
CA LEU A 414 -1.31 -2.60 7.21
C LEU A 414 -2.57 -1.74 7.12
N GLY A 415 -2.60 -0.79 6.18
CA GLY A 415 -3.76 0.09 6.00
C GLY A 415 -3.59 1.12 4.91
N LEU A 416 -3.65 2.40 5.26
CA LEU A 416 -3.34 3.52 4.37
C LEU A 416 -1.87 3.56 3.99
N ASP A 417 -1.00 3.13 4.87
CA ASP A 417 0.40 2.86 4.58
C ASP A 417 0.67 1.36 4.61
N VAL A 418 1.63 0.89 3.81
CA VAL A 418 2.07 -0.51 3.85
C VAL A 418 2.62 -0.86 5.22
N HIS A 419 3.49 -0.03 5.77
CA HIS A 419 3.93 -0.07 7.15
C HIS A 419 3.12 0.92 7.98
N ASP A 420 1.89 0.52 8.35
CA ASP A 420 0.92 1.40 8.98
C ASP A 420 1.24 1.68 10.46
N VAL A 421 0.61 2.71 10.99
CA VAL A 421 0.79 3.22 12.35
C VAL A 421 0.20 2.30 13.44
N GLY A 422 0.49 2.58 14.69
CA GLY A 422 -0.11 1.91 15.86
C GLY A 422 0.53 0.58 16.26
N GLY A 423 1.61 0.14 15.60
CA GLY A 423 2.34 -1.08 15.96
C GLY A 423 3.22 -0.94 17.21
N ASN A 424 3.65 0.28 17.55
CA ASN A 424 4.54 0.61 18.67
C ASN A 424 5.91 -0.09 18.61
N PRO A 425 6.68 -0.03 17.51
CA PRO A 425 7.98 -0.68 17.38
C PRO A 425 8.99 -0.14 18.39
N ASN A 426 9.99 -0.98 18.73
CA ASN A 426 11.14 -0.58 19.54
C ASN A 426 12.45 -0.92 18.81
N TYR A 427 12.93 0.01 18.00
CA TYR A 427 14.17 -0.17 17.23
C TYR A 427 15.46 -0.11 18.09
N ASP A 428 15.36 0.30 19.35
CA ASP A 428 16.46 0.31 20.31
C ASP A 428 16.52 -0.98 21.15
N ASP A 429 15.70 -1.99 20.83
CA ASP A 429 15.73 -3.27 21.53
C ASP A 429 17.11 -3.92 21.40
N PRO A 430 17.80 -4.25 22.51
CA PRO A 430 19.11 -4.87 22.47
C PRO A 430 19.11 -6.29 21.93
N ASP A 431 17.95 -6.98 21.97
CA ASP A 431 17.82 -8.32 21.41
C ASP A 431 17.64 -8.25 19.89
N PRO A 432 18.59 -8.79 19.08
CA PRO A 432 18.51 -8.72 17.63
C PRO A 432 17.26 -9.40 17.05
N MET A 433 16.64 -10.31 17.78
CA MET A 433 15.41 -10.98 17.38
C MET A 433 14.22 -10.02 17.32
N PHE A 434 14.15 -9.05 18.25
CA PHE A 434 12.99 -8.17 18.43
C PHE A 434 13.20 -6.75 17.89
N ARG A 435 14.45 -6.37 17.57
CA ARG A 435 14.81 -5.00 17.15
C ARG A 435 13.98 -4.50 15.97
N TYR A 436 13.69 -5.36 15.01
CA TYR A 436 12.94 -5.01 13.80
C TYR A 436 11.49 -5.50 13.82
N LEU A 437 11.00 -5.93 15.00
CA LEU A 437 9.60 -6.33 15.15
C LEU A 437 8.71 -5.09 15.22
N ARG A 438 7.85 -4.89 14.22
CA ARG A 438 7.07 -3.66 14.05
C ARG A 438 5.79 -3.62 14.89
N ILE A 439 5.32 -4.74 15.40
CA ILE A 439 4.17 -4.82 16.33
C ILE A 439 4.70 -5.25 17.71
N ARG A 440 4.57 -4.37 18.72
CA ARG A 440 5.01 -4.60 20.09
C ARG A 440 3.86 -4.40 21.09
N ARG A 441 2.69 -4.88 20.71
CA ARG A 441 1.46 -4.79 21.50
C ARG A 441 0.58 -6.02 21.27
N PRO A 442 -0.36 -6.33 22.21
CA PRO A 442 -1.38 -7.35 21.96
C PRO A 442 -2.27 -6.97 20.78
N LEU A 443 -2.61 -7.95 19.96
CA LEU A 443 -3.54 -7.77 18.84
C LEU A 443 -4.94 -7.42 19.37
N LYS A 444 -5.67 -6.63 18.60
CA LYS A 444 -7.07 -6.28 18.85
C LYS A 444 -7.92 -6.65 17.64
N GLU A 445 -9.20 -6.90 17.87
CA GLU A 445 -10.18 -7.04 16.79
C GLU A 445 -10.12 -5.86 15.83
N ASN A 446 -10.28 -6.12 14.53
CA ASN A 446 -10.23 -5.17 13.44
C ASN A 446 -8.83 -4.54 13.17
N MET A 447 -7.77 -5.06 13.73
CA MET A 447 -6.44 -4.81 13.21
C MET A 447 -6.26 -5.57 11.90
N VAL A 448 -5.63 -4.95 10.90
CA VAL A 448 -5.11 -5.62 9.71
C VAL A 448 -3.60 -5.59 9.80
N ILE A 449 -2.99 -6.76 9.63
CA ILE A 449 -1.55 -6.98 9.82
C ILE A 449 -1.03 -7.90 8.72
N THR A 450 0.27 -7.87 8.45
CA THR A 450 0.92 -8.92 7.64
C THR A 450 1.37 -10.10 8.52
N ASN A 451 1.47 -11.28 7.89
CA ASN A 451 2.13 -12.45 8.46
C ASN A 451 3.12 -12.96 7.40
N GLU A 452 4.40 -12.56 7.55
CA GLU A 452 5.42 -12.62 6.50
C GLU A 452 6.75 -13.27 6.94
N PRO A 453 6.76 -14.45 7.56
CA PRO A 453 8.03 -15.05 7.91
C PRO A 453 8.88 -15.31 6.67
N GLY A 454 10.19 -15.22 6.83
CA GLY A 454 11.14 -15.46 5.75
C GLY A 454 12.39 -16.20 6.21
N CYS A 455 13.11 -16.75 5.24
CA CYS A 455 14.39 -17.40 5.45
C CYS A 455 15.35 -17.02 4.32
N TYR A 456 16.53 -16.49 4.68
CA TYR A 456 17.46 -15.89 3.73
C TYR A 456 18.87 -16.43 3.90
N PHE A 457 19.50 -16.77 2.78
CA PHE A 457 20.89 -17.23 2.68
C PHE A 457 21.76 -16.10 2.11
N ASN A 458 21.87 -15.02 2.89
CA ASN A 458 22.62 -13.83 2.51
C ASN A 458 24.02 -13.85 3.13
N GLN A 459 25.07 -13.77 2.33
CA GLN A 459 26.46 -13.82 2.79
C GLN A 459 26.81 -12.72 3.80
N PHE A 460 26.22 -11.52 3.65
CA PHE A 460 26.45 -10.44 4.58
C PHE A 460 25.83 -10.73 5.95
N LEU A 461 24.59 -11.22 5.98
CA LEU A 461 23.91 -11.60 7.23
C LEU A 461 24.65 -12.74 7.94
N ILE A 462 25.06 -13.75 7.19
CA ILE A 462 25.85 -14.89 7.72
C ILE A 462 27.13 -14.38 8.35
N LYS A 463 27.87 -13.49 7.68
CA LYS A 463 29.08 -12.90 8.21
C LYS A 463 28.81 -12.07 9.47
N GLU A 464 27.84 -11.18 9.44
CA GLU A 464 27.54 -10.27 10.55
C GLU A 464 27.01 -11.01 11.79
N PHE A 465 26.12 -11.99 11.60
CA PHE A 465 25.42 -12.65 12.68
C PHE A 465 26.07 -13.94 13.16
N LEU A 466 26.88 -14.60 12.33
CA LEU A 466 27.55 -15.86 12.69
C LEU A 466 29.06 -15.69 12.82
N GLU A 467 29.76 -15.22 11.78
CA GLU A 467 31.25 -15.19 11.81
C GLU A 467 31.79 -14.24 12.87
N LYS A 468 31.09 -13.14 13.16
CA LYS A 468 31.45 -12.22 14.25
C LYS A 468 31.02 -12.70 15.65
N HIS A 469 30.29 -13.82 15.72
CA HIS A 469 29.73 -14.40 16.93
C HIS A 469 30.08 -15.88 17.01
N PRO A 470 31.29 -16.26 17.49
CA PRO A 470 31.74 -17.65 17.51
C PRO A 470 30.74 -18.64 18.16
N GLU A 471 30.05 -18.18 19.21
CA GLU A 471 29.03 -18.97 19.92
C GLU A 471 27.79 -19.29 19.06
N ARG A 472 27.51 -18.47 18.02
CA ARG A 472 26.44 -18.71 17.03
C ARG A 472 26.95 -19.56 15.87
N LEU A 473 28.18 -19.30 15.43
CA LEU A 473 28.80 -20.07 14.36
C LEU A 473 29.02 -21.55 14.76
N GLU A 474 29.32 -21.78 16.03
CA GLU A 474 29.54 -23.14 16.58
C GLU A 474 28.38 -24.10 16.28
N VAL A 475 27.13 -23.61 16.35
CA VAL A 475 25.93 -24.43 16.14
C VAL A 475 25.60 -24.70 14.67
N VAL A 476 26.30 -24.06 13.71
CA VAL A 476 26.01 -24.15 12.27
C VAL A 476 26.99 -25.11 11.59
N ASP A 477 26.48 -25.99 10.74
CA ASP A 477 27.29 -26.75 9.79
C ASP A 477 27.43 -25.99 8.48
N MET A 478 28.58 -25.31 8.33
CA MET A 478 28.87 -24.49 7.14
C MET A 478 28.95 -25.31 5.85
N SER A 479 29.24 -26.61 5.91
CA SER A 479 29.30 -27.49 4.74
C SER A 479 27.90 -27.79 4.19
N VAL A 480 26.94 -28.01 5.09
CA VAL A 480 25.53 -28.18 4.75
C VAL A 480 24.92 -26.87 4.31
N LEU A 481 25.15 -25.77 5.04
CA LEU A 481 24.65 -24.43 4.69
C LEU A 481 25.01 -24.04 3.27
N LYS A 482 26.22 -24.36 2.80
CA LYS A 482 26.68 -24.04 1.46
C LYS A 482 25.80 -24.57 0.33
N ARG A 483 25.07 -25.68 0.57
CA ARG A 483 24.13 -26.28 -0.40
C ARG A 483 22.90 -25.42 -0.62
N TYR A 484 22.49 -24.63 0.35
CA TYR A 484 21.29 -23.81 0.31
C TYR A 484 21.54 -22.38 -0.20
N MET A 485 22.80 -21.94 -0.28
CA MET A 485 23.14 -20.55 -0.63
C MET A 485 22.54 -20.08 -1.97
N TYR A 486 22.38 -20.98 -2.94
CA TYR A 486 21.83 -20.63 -4.26
C TYR A 486 20.33 -20.36 -4.24
N VAL A 487 19.60 -20.80 -3.20
CA VAL A 487 18.17 -20.52 -3.01
C VAL A 487 17.95 -19.02 -2.82
N GLY A 488 18.93 -18.33 -2.23
CA GLY A 488 18.85 -16.89 -1.94
C GLY A 488 17.94 -16.60 -0.76
N GLY A 489 16.63 -16.77 -0.94
CA GLY A 489 15.65 -16.57 0.13
C GLY A 489 14.24 -16.95 -0.27
N VAL A 490 13.42 -17.16 0.75
CA VAL A 490 11.98 -17.39 0.64
C VAL A 490 11.27 -16.53 1.66
N ARG A 491 10.24 -15.80 1.25
CA ARG A 491 9.23 -15.14 2.08
C ARG A 491 7.86 -15.57 1.59
N ILE A 492 6.93 -15.81 2.52
CA ILE A 492 5.52 -16.05 2.23
C ILE A 492 4.75 -15.07 3.11
N GLU A 493 3.96 -14.21 2.50
CA GLU A 493 3.29 -13.11 3.16
C GLU A 493 1.84 -13.02 2.77
N ASP A 494 1.00 -12.89 3.78
CA ASP A 494 -0.44 -12.71 3.66
C ASP A 494 -0.92 -11.55 4.52
N ASP A 495 -1.97 -10.88 4.06
CA ASP A 495 -2.70 -9.82 4.75
C ASP A 495 -3.80 -10.43 5.62
N ILE A 496 -3.76 -10.16 6.92
CA ILE A 496 -4.59 -10.82 7.92
C ILE A 496 -5.45 -9.83 8.68
N LEU A 497 -6.76 -10.01 8.62
CA LEU A 497 -7.70 -9.33 9.50
C LEU A 497 -7.83 -10.10 10.82
N VAL A 498 -7.57 -9.44 11.93
CA VAL A 498 -7.85 -9.97 13.27
C VAL A 498 -9.36 -9.86 13.53
N THR A 499 -10.04 -10.99 13.63
CA THR A 499 -11.48 -11.05 13.91
C THR A 499 -11.75 -11.17 15.41
N LYS A 500 -13.02 -11.15 15.80
CA LYS A 500 -13.45 -11.27 17.21
C LYS A 500 -12.86 -12.49 17.93
N ASP A 501 -12.81 -13.63 17.25
CA ASP A 501 -12.44 -14.91 17.87
C ASP A 501 -11.20 -15.58 17.23
N GLY A 502 -10.59 -14.93 16.22
CA GLY A 502 -9.45 -15.49 15.48
C GLY A 502 -8.97 -14.54 14.41
N TYR A 503 -8.90 -15.02 13.17
CA TYR A 503 -8.43 -14.24 12.03
C TYR A 503 -9.21 -14.59 10.75
N GLU A 504 -9.10 -13.72 9.77
CA GLU A 504 -9.46 -13.97 8.38
C GLU A 504 -8.26 -13.64 7.50
N ASN A 505 -7.84 -14.57 6.65
CA ASN A 505 -6.84 -14.32 5.63
C ASN A 505 -7.49 -13.59 4.46
N LEU A 506 -7.07 -12.34 4.20
CA LEU A 506 -7.59 -11.51 3.10
C LEU A 506 -6.92 -11.84 1.76
N THR A 507 -5.75 -12.47 1.81
CA THR A 507 -4.98 -12.93 0.64
C THR A 507 -5.57 -14.22 0.11
N GLY A 508 -5.93 -14.23 -1.16
CA GLY A 508 -6.55 -15.40 -1.82
C GLY A 508 -5.60 -16.21 -2.71
N ILE A 509 -4.45 -15.66 -3.09
CA ILE A 509 -3.47 -16.41 -3.90
C ILE A 509 -2.82 -17.52 -3.08
N THR A 510 -2.77 -18.74 -3.64
CA THR A 510 -2.26 -19.91 -2.93
C THR A 510 -0.81 -19.76 -2.48
N SER A 511 -0.50 -20.30 -1.29
CA SER A 511 0.86 -20.55 -0.79
C SER A 511 1.21 -22.04 -0.80
N ASP A 512 0.31 -22.92 -1.24
CA ASP A 512 0.61 -24.35 -1.38
C ASP A 512 1.63 -24.57 -2.50
N PRO A 513 2.79 -25.17 -2.20
CA PRO A 513 3.86 -25.32 -3.20
C PRO A 513 3.50 -26.26 -4.35
N ASP A 514 2.62 -27.24 -4.15
CA ASP A 514 2.19 -28.15 -5.23
C ASP A 514 1.19 -27.44 -6.17
N GLU A 515 0.37 -26.54 -5.64
CA GLU A 515 -0.50 -25.70 -6.46
C GLU A 515 0.30 -24.65 -7.23
N ILE A 516 1.29 -24.02 -6.60
CA ILE A 516 2.20 -23.07 -7.25
C ILE A 516 2.92 -23.75 -8.41
N GLU A 517 3.49 -24.97 -8.21
CA GLU A 517 4.10 -25.72 -9.30
C GLU A 517 3.12 -25.95 -10.47
N LYS A 518 1.87 -26.32 -10.18
CA LYS A 518 0.83 -26.53 -11.21
C LYS A 518 0.52 -25.25 -11.99
N ILE A 519 0.43 -24.10 -11.31
CA ILE A 519 0.19 -22.79 -11.95
C ILE A 519 1.33 -22.47 -12.90
N VAL A 520 2.58 -22.53 -12.41
CA VAL A 520 3.77 -22.24 -13.21
C VAL A 520 3.90 -23.22 -14.40
N GLN A 521 3.74 -24.52 -14.15
CA GLN A 521 3.78 -25.53 -15.22
C GLN A 521 2.69 -25.34 -16.28
N LYS A 522 1.48 -24.94 -15.88
CA LYS A 522 0.40 -24.61 -16.81
C LYS A 522 0.78 -23.39 -17.66
N GLY A 523 1.41 -22.38 -17.05
CA GLY A 523 1.95 -21.24 -17.76
C GLY A 523 3.04 -21.63 -18.76
N LEU A 524 4.03 -22.41 -18.33
CA LEU A 524 5.14 -22.86 -19.18
C LEU A 524 4.68 -23.66 -20.43
N LYS A 525 3.49 -24.27 -20.41
CA LYS A 525 2.91 -25.00 -21.54
C LYS A 525 2.20 -24.10 -22.56
N LYS A 526 1.94 -22.84 -22.24
CA LYS A 526 1.33 -21.90 -23.17
C LYS A 526 2.36 -21.42 -24.20
N SER A 527 1.90 -21.21 -25.45
CA SER A 527 2.71 -20.50 -26.43
C SER A 527 2.79 -19.00 -26.10
N ARG A 528 3.85 -18.33 -26.55
CA ARG A 528 3.97 -16.87 -26.39
C ARG A 528 2.76 -16.10 -26.95
N SER A 529 2.14 -16.59 -28.02
CA SER A 529 0.93 -16.02 -28.61
C SER A 529 -0.33 -16.17 -27.73
N GLY A 530 -0.27 -16.95 -26.67
CA GLY A 530 -1.37 -17.10 -25.69
C GLY A 530 -1.37 -16.02 -24.60
N PHE A 531 -0.41 -15.09 -24.62
CA PHE A 531 -0.30 -13.96 -23.70
C PHE A 531 -0.69 -12.66 -24.42
N HIS A 532 -0.73 -11.55 -23.70
CA HIS A 532 -0.88 -10.22 -24.28
C HIS A 532 0.24 -9.90 -25.27
N VAL A 533 0.01 -8.90 -26.13
CA VAL A 533 1.00 -8.52 -27.13
C VAL A 533 2.30 -8.10 -26.45
N ILE A 534 3.41 -8.75 -26.83
CA ILE A 534 4.76 -8.47 -26.36
C ILE A 534 5.46 -7.64 -27.45
N VAL A 535 5.96 -6.51 -27.07
CA VAL A 535 6.70 -5.61 -27.97
C VAL A 535 8.17 -6.02 -28.07
#